data_62eee0ce1cc8add47a4ce72c1f727bd1
#
_entry.id   62eee0ce1cc8add47a4ce72c1f727bd1
#
_cell.length_a   1.000
_cell.length_b   1.000
_cell.length_c   1.000
_cell.angle_alpha   90.00
_cell.angle_beta   90.00
_cell.angle_gamma   90.00
#
_symmetry.space_group_name_H-M   'P 1'
#
loop_
_entity.id
_entity.type
_entity.pdbx_description
1 polymer ?
#
loop_
_entity_poly.entity_id
_entity_poly.type
_entity_poly.pdbx_seq_one_letter_code
_entity_poly.pdbx_strand_id
1 'polypeptide(L)'
;SGIFTLRNVTDTDRIKEYIKSHAPRKAVIVGAGFIGLEMAENLHTQGAKVSIVEMGNQVMAPIDFSMASLVHQHLMDKGVNLYLEQAVASFSREGKGLKVTFKNGQSISADIVILSIGVRPETSLVRAAELTIGPAGGIAVNDYLQTSDESIYAIGDAIEFRHPITGKPWLNYLAGPANRQGRIVAVNVLGSKIPYEGSIGTSIAKVFDMTVASTGLPGKRLRQEEIDYMSSTIHPASHAGYYPDAMPMSIKITFDKKTGRLYGGQIVG
;
A
#
# COMPACT_ATOMS: atom_id res chain seq x y z
N SER A 1 22.42 -12.99 -3.13
CA SER A 1 22.70 -11.58 -3.51
C SER A 1 22.48 -10.60 -2.35
N GLY A 2 21.61 -10.89 -1.38
CA GLY A 2 21.24 -10.00 -0.27
C GLY A 2 20.18 -8.94 -0.65
N ILE A 3 19.68 -8.96 -1.89
CA ILE A 3 18.58 -8.09 -2.36
C ILE A 3 17.40 -8.98 -2.73
N PHE A 4 16.23 -8.67 -2.20
CA PHE A 4 15.02 -9.47 -2.32
C PHE A 4 13.81 -8.60 -2.67
N THR A 5 12.84 -9.23 -3.32
CA THR A 5 11.45 -8.79 -3.41
C THR A 5 10.59 -9.71 -2.56
N LEU A 6 9.40 -9.28 -2.18
CA LEU A 6 8.43 -10.10 -1.45
C LEU A 6 7.10 -10.08 -2.19
N ARG A 7 6.72 -11.23 -2.77
CA ARG A 7 5.47 -11.40 -3.50
C ARG A 7 4.70 -12.66 -3.07
N ASN A 8 5.40 -13.73 -2.74
CA ASN A 8 4.82 -15.03 -2.46
C ASN A 8 5.56 -15.78 -1.34
N VAL A 9 5.08 -16.99 -1.01
CA VAL A 9 5.65 -17.84 0.05
C VAL A 9 7.11 -18.20 -0.25
N THR A 10 7.45 -18.49 -1.51
CA THR A 10 8.83 -18.84 -1.90
C THR A 10 9.80 -17.67 -1.64
N ASP A 11 9.37 -16.43 -1.89
CA ASP A 11 10.19 -15.25 -1.55
C ASP A 11 10.37 -15.12 -0.04
N THR A 12 9.31 -15.38 0.74
CA THR A 12 9.37 -15.39 2.20
C THR A 12 10.39 -16.41 2.70
N ASP A 13 10.34 -17.64 2.17
CA ASP A 13 11.27 -18.71 2.56
C ASP A 13 12.72 -18.34 2.26
N ARG A 14 12.99 -17.78 1.08
CA ARG A 14 14.32 -17.29 0.68
C ARG A 14 14.84 -16.18 1.62
N ILE A 15 13.99 -15.25 2.00
CA ILE A 15 14.33 -14.17 2.94
C ILE A 15 14.63 -14.75 4.31
N LYS A 16 13.77 -15.65 4.83
CA LYS A 16 13.97 -16.32 6.13
C LYS A 16 15.26 -17.14 6.17
N GLU A 17 15.55 -17.90 5.11
CA GLU A 17 16.80 -18.66 4.99
C GLU A 17 18.02 -17.73 4.97
N TYR A 18 17.94 -16.61 4.25
CA TYR A 18 19.02 -15.63 4.23
C TYR A 18 19.24 -15.01 5.62
N ILE A 19 18.20 -14.64 6.32
CA ILE A 19 18.29 -14.10 7.69
C ILE A 19 18.93 -15.13 8.62
N LYS A 20 18.51 -16.40 8.56
CA LYS A 20 19.03 -17.48 9.39
C LYS A 20 20.52 -17.73 9.14
N SER A 21 20.94 -17.70 7.88
CA SER A 21 22.33 -18.05 7.49
C SER A 21 23.33 -16.91 7.60
N HIS A 22 22.86 -15.64 7.50
CA HIS A 22 23.74 -14.46 7.46
C HIS A 22 23.60 -13.53 8.65
N ALA A 23 22.53 -13.67 9.46
CA ALA A 23 22.23 -12.82 10.62
C ALA A 23 22.41 -11.31 10.32
N PRO A 24 21.70 -10.75 9.34
CA PRO A 24 21.89 -9.37 8.89
C PRO A 24 21.63 -8.38 10.02
N ARG A 25 22.54 -7.44 10.24
CA ARG A 25 22.42 -6.40 11.27
C ARG A 25 21.90 -5.07 10.74
N LYS A 26 22.02 -4.84 9.43
CA LYS A 26 21.56 -3.63 8.75
C LYS A 26 20.62 -4.01 7.63
N ALA A 27 19.37 -3.59 7.74
CA ALA A 27 18.36 -3.80 6.73
C ALA A 27 17.96 -2.48 6.06
N VAL A 28 17.89 -2.48 4.74
CA VAL A 28 17.35 -1.34 3.98
C VAL A 28 16.09 -1.79 3.26
N ILE A 29 15.01 -1.06 3.51
CA ILE A 29 13.72 -1.24 2.82
C ILE A 29 13.59 -0.11 1.80
N VAL A 30 13.37 -0.44 0.55
CA VAL A 30 13.13 0.53 -0.52
C VAL A 30 11.64 0.54 -0.84
N GLY A 31 10.99 1.65 -0.51
CA GLY A 31 9.53 1.83 -0.58
C GLY A 31 8.84 1.69 0.77
N ALA A 32 8.03 2.69 1.12
CA ALA A 32 7.37 2.83 2.42
C ALA A 32 5.85 2.60 2.37
N GLY A 33 5.41 1.70 1.48
CA GLY A 33 4.03 1.19 1.44
C GLY A 33 3.80 0.09 2.49
N PHE A 34 2.63 -0.58 2.44
CA PHE A 34 2.24 -1.64 3.38
C PHE A 34 3.32 -2.72 3.53
N ILE A 35 3.74 -3.34 2.41
CA ILE A 35 4.75 -4.41 2.41
C ILE A 35 6.08 -3.93 3.01
N GLY A 36 6.51 -2.71 2.67
CA GLY A 36 7.74 -2.14 3.19
C GLY A 36 7.72 -1.94 4.69
N LEU A 37 6.62 -1.44 5.24
CA LEU A 37 6.46 -1.21 6.68
C LEU A 37 6.35 -2.52 7.46
N GLU A 38 5.61 -3.51 6.96
CA GLU A 38 5.54 -4.84 7.56
C GLU A 38 6.91 -5.54 7.57
N MET A 39 7.68 -5.42 6.47
CA MET A 39 9.04 -5.95 6.42
C MET A 39 9.99 -5.21 7.37
N ALA A 40 9.84 -3.89 7.51
CA ALA A 40 10.62 -3.09 8.44
C ALA A 40 10.39 -3.57 9.90
N GLU A 41 9.14 -3.76 10.32
CA GLU A 41 8.79 -4.28 11.63
C GLU A 41 9.38 -5.68 11.86
N ASN A 42 9.19 -6.59 10.89
CA ASN A 42 9.67 -7.96 11.01
C ASN A 42 11.20 -8.03 11.11
N LEU A 43 11.94 -7.28 10.29
CA LEU A 43 13.41 -7.27 10.34
C LEU A 43 13.92 -6.58 11.61
N HIS A 44 13.24 -5.53 12.08
CA HIS A 44 13.54 -4.89 13.36
C HIS A 44 13.37 -5.87 14.53
N THR A 45 12.29 -6.64 14.56
CA THR A 45 12.02 -7.67 15.58
C THR A 45 13.09 -8.78 15.56
N GLN A 46 13.71 -9.06 14.41
CA GLN A 46 14.85 -9.98 14.30
C GLN A 46 16.20 -9.33 14.70
N GLY A 47 16.18 -8.09 15.22
CA GLY A 47 17.36 -7.39 15.74
C GLY A 47 18.15 -6.60 14.70
N ALA A 48 17.65 -6.43 13.50
CA ALA A 48 18.29 -5.60 12.48
C ALA A 48 18.03 -4.11 12.74
N LYS A 49 19.05 -3.27 12.52
CA LYS A 49 18.89 -1.81 12.40
C LYS A 49 18.26 -1.50 11.04
N VAL A 50 17.04 -1.00 11.04
CA VAL A 50 16.25 -0.79 9.83
C VAL A 50 16.39 0.64 9.34
N SER A 51 16.54 0.80 8.02
CA SER A 51 16.44 2.06 7.29
C SER A 51 15.40 1.93 6.19
N ILE A 52 14.48 2.86 6.10
CA ILE A 52 13.47 2.94 5.05
C ILE A 52 13.86 4.07 4.10
N VAL A 53 13.89 3.78 2.80
CA VAL A 53 14.16 4.75 1.73
C VAL A 53 12.90 4.89 0.88
N GLU A 54 12.35 6.10 0.83
CA GLU A 54 11.12 6.40 0.11
C GLU A 54 11.33 7.61 -0.81
N MET A 55 10.90 7.47 -2.06
CA MET A 55 11.02 8.54 -3.06
C MET A 55 10.04 9.69 -2.78
N GLY A 56 8.91 9.40 -2.19
CA GLY A 56 7.92 10.38 -1.75
C GLY A 56 8.32 11.08 -0.44
N ASN A 57 7.58 12.12 -0.10
CA ASN A 57 7.78 12.87 1.14
C ASN A 57 7.15 12.22 2.37
N GLN A 58 6.55 11.04 2.23
CA GLN A 58 5.86 10.34 3.32
C GLN A 58 5.82 8.83 3.15
N VAL A 59 5.69 8.11 4.26
CA VAL A 59 5.27 6.71 4.30
C VAL A 59 3.75 6.61 4.08
N MET A 60 3.22 5.42 3.82
CA MET A 60 1.78 5.15 3.72
C MET A 60 1.06 6.09 2.75
N ALA A 61 1.38 5.96 1.47
CA ALA A 61 0.78 6.77 0.41
C ALA A 61 -0.77 6.89 0.42
N PRO A 62 -1.57 5.93 0.94
CA PRO A 62 -3.02 6.07 1.00
C PRO A 62 -3.56 7.14 1.95
N ILE A 63 -2.77 7.67 2.89
CA ILE A 63 -3.20 8.70 3.85
C ILE A 63 -2.57 10.07 3.55
N ASP A 64 -3.15 11.14 4.09
CA ASP A 64 -2.59 12.49 3.99
C ASP A 64 -1.29 12.64 4.80
N PHE A 65 -0.45 13.61 4.42
CA PHE A 65 0.82 13.87 5.10
C PHE A 65 0.63 14.14 6.60
N SER A 66 -0.39 14.90 6.99
CA SER A 66 -0.69 15.18 8.40
C SER A 66 -0.95 13.93 9.25
N MET A 67 -1.48 12.87 8.65
CA MET A 67 -1.69 11.57 9.29
C MET A 67 -0.42 10.71 9.22
N ALA A 68 0.30 10.74 8.09
CA ALA A 68 1.55 10.03 7.90
C ALA A 68 2.67 10.54 8.83
N SER A 69 2.67 11.82 9.20
CA SER A 69 3.66 12.39 10.12
C SER A 69 3.64 11.73 11.51
N LEU A 70 2.47 11.27 11.96
CA LEU A 70 2.36 10.49 13.21
C LEU A 70 3.06 9.13 13.08
N VAL A 71 2.93 8.50 11.92
CA VAL A 71 3.62 7.24 11.61
C VAL A 71 5.14 7.46 11.49
N HIS A 72 5.56 8.59 10.89
CA HIS A 72 6.99 8.95 10.84
C HIS A 72 7.58 9.04 12.25
N GLN A 73 6.92 9.79 13.15
CA GLN A 73 7.39 9.92 14.53
C GLN A 73 7.48 8.57 15.21
N HIS A 74 6.43 7.75 15.08
CA HIS A 74 6.40 6.42 15.66
C HIS A 74 7.54 5.51 15.15
N LEU A 75 7.81 5.51 13.85
CA LEU A 75 8.93 4.77 13.28
C LEU A 75 10.29 5.25 13.81
N MET A 76 10.48 6.56 13.94
CA MET A 76 11.71 7.13 14.51
C MET A 76 11.86 6.78 15.99
N ASP A 77 10.78 6.80 16.77
CA ASP A 77 10.78 6.39 18.18
C ASP A 77 11.13 4.90 18.34
N LYS A 78 10.79 4.05 17.36
CA LYS A 78 11.24 2.65 17.27
C LYS A 78 12.69 2.50 16.80
N GLY A 79 13.39 3.59 16.49
CA GLY A 79 14.79 3.55 16.02
C GLY A 79 14.95 3.22 14.53
N VAL A 80 13.87 3.31 13.75
CA VAL A 80 13.93 3.17 12.29
C VAL A 80 14.43 4.47 11.67
N ASN A 81 15.44 4.41 10.79
CA ASN A 81 15.91 5.56 10.04
C ASN A 81 15.01 5.79 8.83
N LEU A 82 14.48 7.00 8.66
CA LEU A 82 13.68 7.39 7.51
C LEU A 82 14.48 8.26 6.55
N TYR A 83 14.57 7.85 5.30
CA TYR A 83 15.16 8.60 4.19
C TYR A 83 14.03 8.92 3.20
N LEU A 84 13.27 9.97 3.49
CA LEU A 84 12.18 10.46 2.62
C LEU A 84 12.75 11.35 1.52
N GLU A 85 12.02 11.50 0.41
CA GLU A 85 12.43 12.23 -0.79
C GLU A 85 13.76 11.74 -1.37
N GLN A 86 14.08 10.45 -1.16
CA GLN A 86 15.29 9.81 -1.62
C GLN A 86 14.98 8.69 -2.60
N ALA A 87 15.51 8.80 -3.81
CA ALA A 87 15.43 7.73 -4.81
C ALA A 87 16.74 6.94 -4.84
N VAL A 88 16.63 5.62 -4.79
CA VAL A 88 17.79 4.73 -4.97
C VAL A 88 18.22 4.76 -6.44
N ALA A 89 19.52 4.97 -6.66
CA ALA A 89 20.15 4.97 -7.97
C ALA A 89 20.77 3.60 -8.30
N SER A 90 21.46 2.98 -7.34
CA SER A 90 22.15 1.71 -7.58
C SER A 90 22.44 0.94 -6.30
N PHE A 91 22.74 -0.34 -6.50
CA PHE A 91 23.26 -1.25 -5.48
C PHE A 91 24.62 -1.77 -5.92
N SER A 92 25.58 -1.80 -5.00
CA SER A 92 26.90 -2.38 -5.25
C SER A 92 27.36 -3.23 -4.06
N ARG A 93 28.34 -4.11 -4.28
CA ARG A 93 28.98 -4.85 -3.21
C ARG A 93 29.92 -3.93 -2.43
N GLU A 94 29.90 -4.05 -1.09
CA GLU A 94 30.80 -3.36 -0.19
C GLU A 94 31.29 -4.35 0.87
N GLY A 95 32.47 -4.94 0.65
CA GLY A 95 32.96 -6.04 1.49
C GLY A 95 32.02 -7.25 1.46
N LYS A 96 31.52 -7.64 2.65
CA LYS A 96 30.53 -8.72 2.79
C LYS A 96 29.09 -8.25 2.62
N GLY A 97 28.84 -6.93 2.67
CA GLY A 97 27.52 -6.32 2.59
C GLY A 97 27.22 -5.66 1.24
N LEU A 98 26.29 -4.73 1.29
CA LEU A 98 25.78 -3.96 0.17
C LEU A 98 25.92 -2.46 0.47
N LYS A 99 26.18 -1.70 -0.57
CA LYS A 99 26.08 -0.25 -0.59
C LYS A 99 24.86 0.15 -1.41
N VAL A 100 23.94 0.91 -0.80
CA VAL A 100 22.76 1.48 -1.44
C VAL A 100 23.05 2.94 -1.72
N THR A 101 23.15 3.33 -2.98
CA THR A 101 23.47 4.69 -3.42
C THR A 101 22.21 5.40 -3.86
N PHE A 102 21.97 6.63 -3.37
CA PHE A 102 20.86 7.48 -3.73
C PHE A 102 21.19 8.34 -4.96
N LYS A 103 20.19 8.88 -5.63
CA LYS A 103 20.38 9.77 -6.80
C LYS A 103 21.13 11.06 -6.45
N ASN A 104 21.09 11.52 -5.21
CA ASN A 104 21.84 12.68 -4.73
C ASN A 104 23.33 12.41 -4.42
N GLY A 105 23.81 11.19 -4.65
CA GLY A 105 25.18 10.75 -4.41
C GLY A 105 25.46 10.23 -3.00
N GLN A 106 24.57 10.42 -2.04
CA GLN A 106 24.69 9.81 -0.72
C GLN A 106 24.53 8.30 -0.78
N SER A 107 25.03 7.60 0.22
CA SER A 107 24.90 6.14 0.28
C SER A 107 24.80 5.65 1.73
N ILE A 108 24.16 4.49 1.90
CA ILE A 108 24.07 3.76 3.16
C ILE A 108 24.49 2.31 2.96
N SER A 109 25.04 1.69 4.01
CA SER A 109 25.41 0.27 3.99
C SER A 109 24.23 -0.62 4.43
N ALA A 110 24.14 -1.82 3.85
CA ALA A 110 23.13 -2.82 4.19
C ALA A 110 23.74 -4.23 4.16
N ASP A 111 23.19 -5.12 4.98
CA ASP A 111 23.45 -6.56 4.89
C ASP A 111 22.34 -7.26 4.11
N ILE A 112 21.12 -6.69 4.16
CA ILE A 112 19.93 -7.13 3.42
C ILE A 112 19.17 -5.92 2.87
N VAL A 113 18.66 -6.05 1.66
CA VAL A 113 17.78 -5.05 1.03
C VAL A 113 16.48 -5.71 0.61
N ILE A 114 15.35 -5.08 0.96
CA ILE A 114 14.02 -5.48 0.49
C ILE A 114 13.49 -4.40 -0.46
N LEU A 115 13.10 -4.80 -1.66
CA LEU A 115 12.47 -3.93 -2.64
C LEU A 115 10.95 -4.07 -2.54
N SER A 116 10.28 -3.01 -2.09
CA SER A 116 8.81 -2.92 -1.97
C SER A 116 8.27 -1.70 -2.73
N ILE A 117 8.73 -1.53 -3.97
CA ILE A 117 8.48 -0.37 -4.84
C ILE A 117 7.15 -0.43 -5.59
N GLY A 118 6.19 -1.20 -5.09
CA GLY A 118 4.84 -1.34 -5.63
C GLY A 118 4.64 -2.60 -6.46
N VAL A 119 3.38 -2.78 -6.87
CA VAL A 119 2.91 -3.92 -7.67
C VAL A 119 2.29 -3.42 -8.97
N ARG A 120 2.23 -4.30 -9.97
CA ARG A 120 1.57 -4.02 -11.26
C ARG A 120 0.71 -5.22 -11.65
N PRO A 121 -0.41 -5.03 -12.34
CA PRO A 121 -1.19 -6.10 -12.90
C PRO A 121 -0.35 -7.00 -13.80
N GLU A 122 -0.49 -8.32 -13.65
CA GLU A 122 0.08 -9.27 -14.59
C GLU A 122 -0.84 -9.38 -15.81
N THR A 123 -0.43 -8.84 -16.95
CA THR A 123 -1.24 -8.72 -18.16
C THR A 123 -0.69 -9.46 -19.37
N SER A 124 0.37 -10.24 -19.23
CA SER A 124 1.02 -10.92 -20.35
C SER A 124 0.06 -11.89 -21.07
N LEU A 125 -0.65 -12.72 -20.31
CA LEU A 125 -1.65 -13.67 -20.85
C LEU A 125 -2.82 -12.95 -21.53
N VAL A 126 -3.28 -11.84 -20.91
CA VAL A 126 -4.40 -11.03 -21.40
C VAL A 126 -4.04 -10.35 -22.72
N ARG A 127 -2.80 -9.86 -22.84
CA ARG A 127 -2.27 -9.30 -24.10
C ARG A 127 -2.14 -10.35 -25.21
N ALA A 128 -1.68 -11.55 -24.84
CA ALA A 128 -1.57 -12.65 -25.80
C ALA A 128 -2.95 -13.15 -26.29
N ALA A 129 -4.00 -12.95 -25.47
CA ALA A 129 -5.39 -13.22 -25.85
C ALA A 129 -6.11 -12.02 -26.51
N GLU A 130 -5.38 -10.92 -26.81
CA GLU A 130 -5.89 -9.70 -27.42
C GLU A 130 -7.04 -9.03 -26.66
N LEU A 131 -7.15 -9.27 -25.32
CA LEU A 131 -8.15 -8.62 -24.49
C LEU A 131 -7.76 -7.17 -24.17
N THR A 132 -8.74 -6.34 -23.93
CA THR A 132 -8.55 -4.90 -23.68
C THR A 132 -7.88 -4.66 -22.31
N ILE A 133 -6.79 -3.90 -22.35
CA ILE A 133 -6.14 -3.31 -21.16
C ILE A 133 -6.62 -1.86 -21.04
N GLY A 134 -7.07 -1.48 -19.85
CA GLY A 134 -7.56 -0.14 -19.59
C GLY A 134 -6.43 0.89 -19.39
N PRO A 135 -6.76 2.19 -19.33
CA PRO A 135 -5.78 3.27 -19.24
C PRO A 135 -4.99 3.30 -17.93
N ALA A 136 -5.47 2.70 -16.83
CA ALA A 136 -4.69 2.56 -15.61
C ALA A 136 -3.75 1.34 -15.64
N GLY A 137 -3.83 0.51 -16.69
CA GLY A 137 -2.95 -0.62 -16.94
C GLY A 137 -3.48 -1.97 -16.44
N GLY A 138 -4.70 -2.03 -15.96
CA GLY A 138 -5.40 -3.26 -15.58
C GLY A 138 -6.23 -3.85 -16.71
N ILE A 139 -6.75 -5.05 -16.50
CA ILE A 139 -7.70 -5.69 -17.42
C ILE A 139 -9.00 -4.90 -17.36
N ALA A 140 -9.42 -4.32 -18.48
CA ALA A 140 -10.68 -3.61 -18.55
C ALA A 140 -11.86 -4.59 -18.40
N VAL A 141 -12.77 -4.29 -17.48
CA VAL A 141 -13.98 -5.07 -17.27
C VAL A 141 -15.22 -4.17 -17.27
N ASN A 142 -16.35 -4.74 -17.64
CA ASN A 142 -17.65 -4.09 -17.50
C ASN A 142 -18.19 -4.22 -16.07
N ASP A 143 -19.38 -3.70 -15.81
CA ASP A 143 -20.01 -3.74 -14.47
C ASP A 143 -20.28 -5.16 -13.98
N TYR A 144 -20.29 -6.16 -14.85
CA TYR A 144 -20.49 -7.57 -14.50
C TYR A 144 -19.18 -8.36 -14.40
N LEU A 145 -18.03 -7.68 -14.47
CA LEU A 145 -16.68 -8.24 -14.42
C LEU A 145 -16.30 -9.08 -15.67
N GLN A 146 -16.98 -8.87 -16.79
CA GLN A 146 -16.61 -9.45 -18.08
C GLN A 146 -15.54 -8.59 -18.75
N THR A 147 -14.60 -9.22 -19.42
CA THR A 147 -13.58 -8.57 -20.26
C THR A 147 -14.16 -8.08 -21.58
N SER A 148 -13.31 -7.75 -22.55
CA SER A 148 -13.73 -7.47 -23.94
C SER A 148 -14.25 -8.70 -24.69
N ASP A 149 -14.01 -9.92 -24.18
CA ASP A 149 -14.66 -11.15 -24.58
C ASP A 149 -15.71 -11.50 -23.54
N GLU A 150 -16.98 -11.60 -23.95
CA GLU A 150 -18.12 -11.85 -23.05
C GLU A 150 -18.06 -13.22 -22.33
N SER A 151 -17.29 -14.16 -22.87
CA SER A 151 -17.08 -15.47 -22.27
C SER A 151 -15.99 -15.49 -21.20
N ILE A 152 -15.24 -14.39 -21.07
CA ILE A 152 -14.08 -14.29 -20.16
C ILE A 152 -14.35 -13.24 -19.08
N TYR A 153 -14.20 -13.65 -17.84
CA TYR A 153 -14.28 -12.78 -16.67
C TYR A 153 -12.90 -12.53 -16.07
N ALA A 154 -12.71 -11.36 -15.48
CA ALA A 154 -11.49 -11.04 -14.75
C ALA A 154 -11.82 -10.43 -13.38
N ILE A 155 -10.99 -10.76 -12.37
CA ILE A 155 -11.16 -10.32 -10.98
C ILE A 155 -9.81 -10.08 -10.30
N GLY A 156 -9.85 -9.46 -9.12
CA GLY A 156 -8.71 -9.28 -8.23
C GLY A 156 -7.82 -8.12 -8.63
N ASP A 157 -6.55 -8.21 -8.25
CA ASP A 157 -5.56 -7.14 -8.39
C ASP A 157 -5.24 -6.78 -9.86
N ALA A 158 -5.61 -7.66 -10.79
CA ALA A 158 -5.30 -7.45 -12.21
C ALA A 158 -6.32 -6.59 -12.96
N ILE A 159 -7.52 -6.37 -12.39
CA ILE A 159 -8.59 -5.65 -13.09
C ILE A 159 -8.53 -4.15 -12.88
N GLU A 160 -9.04 -3.44 -13.87
CA GLU A 160 -9.34 -2.02 -13.81
C GLU A 160 -10.85 -1.81 -13.84
N PHE A 161 -11.36 -1.04 -12.89
CA PHE A 161 -12.77 -0.70 -12.76
C PHE A 161 -12.95 0.80 -12.50
N ARG A 162 -14.19 1.29 -12.54
CA ARG A 162 -14.51 2.69 -12.25
C ARG A 162 -14.53 2.92 -10.75
N HIS A 163 -13.75 3.91 -10.27
CA HIS A 163 -13.76 4.30 -8.86
C HIS A 163 -15.11 4.94 -8.50
N PRO A 164 -15.82 4.50 -7.44
CA PRO A 164 -17.19 4.95 -7.13
C PRO A 164 -17.35 6.44 -6.84
N ILE A 165 -16.28 7.13 -6.42
CA ILE A 165 -16.33 8.56 -6.11
C ILE A 165 -15.94 9.40 -7.32
N THR A 166 -14.88 9.03 -8.04
CA THR A 166 -14.34 9.84 -9.15
C THR A 166 -14.87 9.45 -10.52
N GLY A 167 -15.43 8.24 -10.65
CA GLY A 167 -15.83 7.67 -11.95
C GLY A 167 -14.64 7.31 -12.86
N LYS A 168 -13.38 7.60 -12.43
CA LYS A 168 -12.17 7.37 -13.22
C LYS A 168 -11.69 5.93 -13.13
N PRO A 169 -10.92 5.46 -14.10
CA PRO A 169 -10.26 4.16 -14.07
C PRO A 169 -9.39 3.99 -12.81
N TRP A 170 -9.53 2.86 -12.15
CA TRP A 170 -8.89 2.59 -10.86
C TRP A 170 -8.40 1.16 -10.73
N LEU A 171 -7.25 1.00 -10.07
CA LEU A 171 -6.67 -0.29 -9.66
C LEU A 171 -6.72 -0.38 -8.14
N ASN A 172 -7.12 -1.53 -7.61
CA ASN A 172 -7.23 -1.72 -6.16
C ASN A 172 -6.70 -3.09 -5.73
N TYR A 173 -5.50 -3.12 -5.19
CA TYR A 173 -4.76 -4.31 -4.80
C TYR A 173 -5.11 -4.76 -3.38
N LEU A 174 -6.37 -5.17 -3.15
CA LEU A 174 -6.89 -5.55 -1.84
C LEU A 174 -7.69 -6.86 -1.90
N ALA A 175 -7.45 -7.74 -0.92
CA ALA A 175 -8.10 -9.04 -0.85
C ALA A 175 -9.62 -8.98 -0.65
N GLY A 176 -10.14 -8.01 0.10
CA GLY A 176 -11.58 -7.84 0.33
C GLY A 176 -12.38 -7.66 -0.96
N PRO A 177 -12.04 -6.66 -1.80
CA PRO A 177 -12.62 -6.49 -3.14
C PRO A 177 -12.47 -7.73 -4.02
N ALA A 178 -11.29 -8.35 -4.08
CA ALA A 178 -11.05 -9.54 -4.87
C ALA A 178 -11.97 -10.69 -4.48
N ASN A 179 -12.17 -10.95 -3.19
CA ASN A 179 -13.11 -11.96 -2.69
C ASN A 179 -14.56 -11.65 -3.06
N ARG A 180 -14.98 -10.37 -2.96
CA ARG A 180 -16.33 -9.96 -3.37
C ARG A 180 -16.54 -10.17 -4.86
N GLN A 181 -15.57 -9.79 -5.68
CA GLN A 181 -15.58 -9.99 -7.12
C GLN A 181 -15.70 -11.47 -7.49
N GLY A 182 -14.95 -12.36 -6.83
CA GLY A 182 -15.03 -13.80 -7.02
C GLY A 182 -16.42 -14.36 -6.78
N ARG A 183 -17.12 -13.90 -5.73
CA ARG A 183 -18.51 -14.31 -5.45
C ARG A 183 -19.49 -13.80 -6.52
N ILE A 184 -19.31 -12.56 -6.98
CA ILE A 184 -20.15 -11.97 -8.04
C ILE A 184 -19.97 -12.73 -9.35
N VAL A 185 -18.71 -13.01 -9.75
CA VAL A 185 -18.44 -13.74 -10.99
C VAL A 185 -18.98 -15.17 -10.91
N ALA A 186 -18.86 -15.85 -9.77
CA ALA A 186 -19.37 -17.21 -9.61
C ALA A 186 -20.87 -17.34 -9.93
N VAL A 187 -21.69 -16.34 -9.61
CA VAL A 187 -23.11 -16.34 -9.94
C VAL A 187 -23.40 -15.75 -11.33
N ASN A 188 -22.58 -14.80 -11.80
CA ASN A 188 -22.74 -14.21 -13.13
C ASN A 188 -22.44 -15.21 -14.25
N VAL A 189 -21.45 -16.09 -14.08
CA VAL A 189 -21.15 -17.19 -15.01
C VAL A 189 -22.35 -18.15 -15.16
N LEU A 190 -23.17 -18.26 -14.14
CA LEU A 190 -24.39 -19.08 -14.16
C LEU A 190 -25.64 -18.33 -14.72
N GLY A 191 -25.43 -17.15 -15.31
CA GLY A 191 -26.50 -16.39 -15.97
C GLY A 191 -27.13 -15.28 -15.12
N SER A 192 -26.65 -15.05 -13.89
CA SER A 192 -27.05 -13.88 -13.11
C SER A 192 -26.40 -12.59 -13.68
N LYS A 193 -26.97 -11.43 -13.35
CA LYS A 193 -26.45 -10.13 -13.74
C LYS A 193 -26.31 -9.23 -12.50
N ILE A 194 -25.42 -9.64 -11.58
CA ILE A 194 -25.12 -8.87 -10.37
C ILE A 194 -23.97 -7.90 -10.69
N PRO A 195 -24.20 -6.59 -10.58
CA PRO A 195 -23.14 -5.61 -10.87
C PRO A 195 -22.12 -5.54 -9.73
N TYR A 196 -20.88 -5.25 -10.10
CA TYR A 196 -19.82 -4.85 -9.17
C TYR A 196 -19.79 -3.32 -9.05
N GLU A 197 -20.21 -2.80 -7.93
CA GLU A 197 -20.29 -1.35 -7.67
C GLU A 197 -18.93 -0.68 -7.41
N GLY A 198 -17.84 -1.42 -7.61
CA GLY A 198 -16.48 -0.93 -7.35
C GLY A 198 -16.05 -1.07 -5.89
N SER A 199 -14.93 -0.42 -5.57
CA SER A 199 -14.34 -0.35 -4.25
C SER A 199 -13.71 1.02 -4.03
N ILE A 200 -13.78 1.53 -2.80
CA ILE A 200 -13.17 2.81 -2.40
C ILE A 200 -11.80 2.66 -1.72
N GLY A 201 -11.24 1.45 -1.67
CA GLY A 201 -9.88 1.24 -1.16
C GLY A 201 -9.79 1.25 0.36
N THR A 202 -10.69 0.55 1.07
CA THR A 202 -10.61 0.43 2.52
C THR A 202 -9.50 -0.52 2.93
N SER A 203 -8.59 -0.04 3.76
CA SER A 203 -7.43 -0.79 4.24
C SER A 203 -7.10 -0.47 5.69
N ILE A 204 -6.48 -1.43 6.36
CA ILE A 204 -5.94 -1.30 7.71
C ILE A 204 -4.60 -2.03 7.77
N ALA A 205 -3.62 -1.41 8.41
CA ALA A 205 -2.31 -2.01 8.63
C ALA A 205 -1.83 -1.70 10.05
N LYS A 206 -1.07 -2.64 10.60
CA LYS A 206 -0.31 -2.43 11.81
C LYS A 206 1.11 -2.00 11.44
N VAL A 207 1.63 -0.98 12.11
CA VAL A 207 3.00 -0.48 11.98
C VAL A 207 3.59 -0.49 13.38
N PHE A 208 4.32 -1.52 13.76
CA PHE A 208 4.71 -1.84 15.12
C PHE A 208 3.48 -1.97 16.04
N ASP A 209 3.30 -1.10 17.01
CA ASP A 209 2.15 -1.05 17.91
C ASP A 209 1.12 0.03 17.54
N MET A 210 1.33 0.73 16.42
CA MET A 210 0.39 1.70 15.88
C MET A 210 -0.48 1.09 14.78
N THR A 211 -1.76 1.41 14.75
CA THR A 211 -2.68 1.02 13.69
C THR A 211 -2.94 2.18 12.75
N VAL A 212 -2.88 1.91 11.45
CA VAL A 212 -3.18 2.89 10.39
C VAL A 212 -4.32 2.35 9.53
N ALA A 213 -5.44 3.04 9.51
CA ALA A 213 -6.59 2.68 8.70
C ALA A 213 -6.98 3.82 7.75
N SER A 214 -7.45 3.47 6.56
CA SER A 214 -7.96 4.44 5.60
C SER A 214 -9.08 3.86 4.75
N THR A 215 -9.97 4.74 4.30
CA THR A 215 -11.04 4.42 3.36
C THR A 215 -11.32 5.61 2.47
N GLY A 216 -11.68 5.39 1.22
CA GLY A 216 -12.00 6.44 0.26
C GLY A 216 -10.79 7.30 -0.13
N LEU A 217 -11.04 8.57 -0.41
CA LEU A 217 -10.06 9.50 -0.96
C LEU A 217 -9.46 10.41 0.12
N PRO A 218 -8.14 10.40 0.33
CA PRO A 218 -7.46 11.40 1.15
C PRO A 218 -7.49 12.78 0.46
N GLY A 219 -7.33 13.84 1.24
CA GLY A 219 -7.37 15.20 0.74
C GLY A 219 -6.38 15.49 -0.38
N LYS A 220 -5.18 14.89 -0.34
CA LYS A 220 -4.21 15.01 -1.43
C LYS A 220 -4.73 14.44 -2.78
N ARG A 221 -5.49 13.33 -2.72
CA ARG A 221 -6.07 12.75 -3.94
C ARG A 221 -7.23 13.58 -4.45
N LEU A 222 -8.09 14.10 -3.55
CA LEU A 222 -9.18 15.01 -3.93
C LEU A 222 -8.64 16.27 -4.63
N ARG A 223 -7.51 16.83 -4.17
CA ARG A 223 -6.84 17.96 -4.85
C ARG A 223 -6.35 17.58 -6.26
N GLN A 224 -5.74 16.39 -6.42
CA GLN A 224 -5.29 15.90 -7.74
C GLN A 224 -6.46 15.67 -8.71
N GLU A 225 -7.62 15.31 -8.19
CA GLU A 225 -8.85 15.09 -8.96
C GLU A 225 -9.67 16.37 -9.15
N GLU A 226 -9.19 17.53 -8.62
CA GLU A 226 -9.88 18.83 -8.64
C GLU A 226 -11.28 18.77 -8.04
N ILE A 227 -11.47 17.89 -7.03
CA ILE A 227 -12.73 17.77 -6.27
C ILE A 227 -12.68 18.73 -5.08
N ASP A 228 -13.63 19.66 -5.01
CA ASP A 228 -13.78 20.56 -3.86
C ASP A 228 -14.19 19.78 -2.60
N TYR A 229 -13.51 20.01 -1.49
CA TYR A 229 -13.74 19.30 -0.26
C TYR A 229 -13.42 20.11 0.98
N MET A 230 -13.97 19.71 2.11
CA MET A 230 -13.51 20.08 3.44
C MET A 230 -12.94 18.87 4.17
N SER A 231 -12.12 19.13 5.18
CA SER A 231 -11.65 18.08 6.09
C SER A 231 -11.83 18.51 7.54
N SER A 232 -12.11 17.53 8.39
CA SER A 232 -12.10 17.70 9.84
C SER A 232 -11.14 16.68 10.46
N THR A 233 -10.38 17.11 11.45
CA THR A 233 -9.46 16.25 12.20
C THR A 233 -9.73 16.40 13.68
N ILE A 234 -9.81 15.26 14.37
CA ILE A 234 -9.97 15.20 15.83
C ILE A 234 -8.91 14.25 16.42
N HIS A 235 -8.62 14.44 17.68
CA HIS A 235 -7.64 13.65 18.42
C HIS A 235 -8.26 13.06 19.69
N PRO A 236 -9.17 12.07 19.57
CA PRO A 236 -9.80 11.42 20.72
C PRO A 236 -8.89 10.36 21.32
N ALA A 237 -9.27 9.85 22.49
CA ALA A 237 -8.77 8.57 22.97
C ALA A 237 -9.51 7.41 22.28
N SER A 238 -8.89 6.21 22.28
CA SER A 238 -9.48 4.98 21.71
C SER A 238 -10.79 4.57 22.41
N HIS A 239 -10.93 4.94 23.68
CA HIS A 239 -12.13 4.79 24.48
C HIS A 239 -12.11 5.83 25.63
N ALA A 240 -13.12 5.82 26.48
CA ALA A 240 -13.23 6.77 27.59
C ALA A 240 -12.01 6.65 28.54
N GLY A 241 -11.35 7.78 28.81
CA GLY A 241 -10.07 7.82 29.54
C GLY A 241 -10.08 7.35 31.00
N TYR A 242 -11.29 7.06 31.54
CA TYR A 242 -11.40 6.44 32.88
C TYR A 242 -11.31 4.90 32.84
N TYR A 243 -11.28 4.27 31.67
CA TYR A 243 -10.90 2.87 31.50
C TYR A 243 -9.39 2.74 31.30
N PRO A 244 -8.77 1.64 31.77
CA PRO A 244 -7.35 1.39 31.55
C PRO A 244 -6.98 1.30 30.07
N ASP A 245 -5.72 1.64 29.77
CA ASP A 245 -5.11 1.47 28.43
C ASP A 245 -5.74 2.31 27.32
N ALA A 246 -6.39 3.43 27.64
CA ALA A 246 -6.86 4.38 26.65
C ALA A 246 -5.68 4.99 25.88
N MET A 247 -5.63 4.77 24.57
CA MET A 247 -4.56 5.25 23.69
C MET A 247 -5.04 6.44 22.85
N PRO A 248 -4.16 7.42 22.60
CA PRO A 248 -4.49 8.53 21.73
C PRO A 248 -4.67 8.06 20.29
N MET A 249 -5.68 8.61 19.62
CA MET A 249 -5.94 8.40 18.19
C MET A 249 -6.04 9.72 17.46
N SER A 250 -5.80 9.69 16.16
CA SER A 250 -6.10 10.79 15.25
C SER A 250 -7.05 10.29 14.18
N ILE A 251 -8.17 10.99 14.02
CA ILE A 251 -9.20 10.67 13.02
C ILE A 251 -9.35 11.88 12.11
N LYS A 252 -9.20 11.66 10.81
CA LYS A 252 -9.43 12.68 9.79
C LYS A 252 -10.46 12.19 8.79
N ILE A 253 -11.45 13.02 8.49
CA ILE A 253 -12.45 12.79 7.44
C ILE A 253 -12.32 13.84 6.35
N THR A 254 -12.68 13.47 5.13
CA THR A 254 -12.84 14.36 3.98
C THR A 254 -14.27 14.25 3.46
N PHE A 255 -14.89 15.39 3.12
CA PHE A 255 -16.29 15.41 2.74
C PHE A 255 -16.61 16.59 1.79
N ASP A 256 -17.70 16.46 1.07
CA ASP A 256 -18.24 17.51 0.20
C ASP A 256 -18.69 18.71 1.04
N LYS A 257 -18.24 19.89 0.66
CA LYS A 257 -18.51 21.14 1.38
C LYS A 257 -20.00 21.51 1.42
N LYS A 258 -20.77 21.15 0.40
CA LYS A 258 -22.18 21.59 0.25
C LYS A 258 -23.14 20.55 0.80
N THR A 259 -22.90 19.29 0.51
CA THR A 259 -23.81 18.18 0.81
C THR A 259 -23.43 17.40 2.08
N GLY A 260 -22.18 17.53 2.54
CA GLY A 260 -21.66 16.73 3.65
C GLY A 260 -21.35 15.27 3.27
N ARG A 261 -21.48 14.89 2.00
CA ARG A 261 -21.17 13.52 1.55
C ARG A 261 -19.72 13.18 1.86
N LEU A 262 -19.49 12.07 2.55
CA LEU A 262 -18.14 11.60 2.86
C LEU A 262 -17.40 11.15 1.62
N TYR A 263 -16.15 11.60 1.46
CA TYR A 263 -15.23 11.16 0.44
C TYR A 263 -14.19 10.16 0.98
N GLY A 264 -13.81 10.29 2.25
CA GLY A 264 -12.85 9.38 2.86
C GLY A 264 -12.65 9.61 4.35
N GLY A 265 -11.96 8.64 4.96
CA GLY A 265 -11.59 8.69 6.36
C GLY A 265 -10.21 8.06 6.58
N GLN A 266 -9.48 8.57 7.56
CA GLN A 266 -8.16 8.11 7.95
C GLN A 266 -8.09 8.07 9.48
N ILE A 267 -7.51 7.00 10.02
CA ILE A 267 -7.32 6.82 11.46
C ILE A 267 -5.90 6.35 11.72
N VAL A 268 -5.25 6.97 12.67
CA VAL A 268 -3.90 6.59 13.16
C VAL A 268 -3.91 6.58 14.67
N GLY A 269 -3.49 5.46 15.29
CA GLY A 269 -3.45 5.30 16.74
C GLY A 269 -3.25 3.88 17.21
#